data_9103de6c532a83ecb177ce7339670a8f
#
_entry.id   9103de6c532a83ecb177ce7339670a8f
#
_cell.length_a   1.000
_cell.length_b   1.000
_cell.length_c   1.000
_cell.angle_alpha   90.00
_cell.angle_beta   90.00
_cell.angle_gamma   90.00
#
_symmetry.space_group_name_H-M   'P 1'
#
loop_
_entity.id
_entity.type
_entity.pdbx_description
1 polymer ?
#
loop_
_entity_poly.entity_id
_entity_poly.type
_entity_poly.pdbx_seq_one_letter_code
_entity_poly.pdbx_strand_id
1 'polypeptide(L)'
;MEEVVLDIETDGLLDTVTKVHLLVYRNLTTGDLTEADSHETILMALEDLKDKKIVGHNILGFDLIVLRDLYQFSVPIDQVVDTLILSRLLYPNIREEDSVIKKMEVKLWGSHSLKAWGERLGSFKGTYNQQENAFDKLTP
;
A
#
# COMPACT_ATOMS: atom_id res chain seq x y z
N MET A 1 -16.24 -3.25 -12.72
CA MET A 1 -15.49 -3.77 -11.56
C MET A 1 -15.10 -2.59 -10.68
N GLU A 2 -15.48 -2.65 -9.43
CA GLU A 2 -15.10 -1.62 -8.48
C GLU A 2 -13.60 -1.64 -8.20
N GLU A 3 -13.04 -0.45 -7.97
CA GLU A 3 -11.62 -0.29 -7.66
C GLU A 3 -11.44 0.02 -6.18
N VAL A 4 -10.47 -0.65 -5.57
CA VAL A 4 -10.08 -0.42 -4.17
C VAL A 4 -8.59 -0.15 -4.07
N VAL A 5 -8.21 0.69 -3.12
CA VAL A 5 -6.80 0.87 -2.74
C VAL A 5 -6.56 0.05 -1.49
N LEU A 6 -5.60 -0.86 -1.57
CA LEU A 6 -5.28 -1.82 -0.51
C LEU A 6 -3.91 -1.55 0.09
N ASP A 7 -3.82 -1.67 1.40
CA ASP A 7 -2.55 -1.70 2.13
C ASP A 7 -2.64 -2.68 3.30
N ILE A 8 -1.51 -3.27 3.68
CA ILE A 8 -1.43 -4.16 4.84
C ILE A 8 -0.29 -3.73 5.76
N GLU A 9 -0.45 -4.02 7.05
CA GLU A 9 0.60 -3.90 8.07
C GLU A 9 0.93 -5.30 8.59
N THR A 10 2.21 -5.61 8.66
CA THR A 10 2.70 -6.96 9.00
C THR A 10 3.73 -6.90 10.11
N ASP A 11 4.08 -8.08 10.62
CA ASP A 11 5.10 -8.24 11.67
C ASP A 11 6.52 -8.38 11.11
N GLY A 12 6.71 -8.30 9.80
CA GLY A 12 8.04 -8.45 9.22
C GLY A 12 8.08 -8.24 7.71
N LEU A 13 9.24 -8.49 7.13
CA LEU A 13 9.49 -8.47 5.69
C LEU A 13 9.13 -9.84 5.08
N LEU A 14 9.27 -9.99 3.76
CA LEU A 14 8.85 -11.20 3.04
C LEU A 14 9.46 -12.50 3.60
N ASP A 15 10.70 -12.45 4.06
CA ASP A 15 11.41 -13.62 4.58
C ASP A 15 11.09 -13.95 6.04
N THR A 16 10.50 -13.02 6.78
CA THR A 16 10.25 -13.16 8.22
C THR A 16 8.78 -12.98 8.61
N VAL A 17 7.92 -12.56 7.70
CA VAL A 17 6.51 -12.27 8.00
C VAL A 17 5.78 -13.55 8.43
N THR A 18 5.06 -13.45 9.55
CA THR A 18 4.22 -14.53 10.07
C THR A 18 2.77 -14.13 10.21
N LYS A 19 2.48 -12.82 10.24
CA LYS A 19 1.14 -12.32 10.54
C LYS A 19 0.88 -10.98 9.86
N VAL A 20 -0.36 -10.82 9.38
CA VAL A 20 -0.91 -9.52 9.00
C VAL A 20 -1.63 -8.93 10.21
N HIS A 21 -1.16 -7.79 10.69
CA HIS A 21 -1.78 -7.08 11.82
C HIS A 21 -3.03 -6.32 11.40
N LEU A 22 -2.99 -5.72 10.21
CA LEU A 22 -4.05 -4.88 9.70
C LEU A 22 -4.10 -4.98 8.19
N LEU A 23 -5.30 -5.14 7.65
CA LEU A 23 -5.58 -5.01 6.23
C LEU A 23 -6.61 -3.89 6.08
N VAL A 24 -6.30 -2.92 5.24
CA VAL A 24 -7.16 -1.76 5.01
C VAL A 24 -7.38 -1.60 3.52
N TYR A 25 -8.60 -1.37 3.10
CA TYR A 25 -8.86 -0.92 1.74
C TYR A 25 -9.96 0.13 1.71
N ARG A 26 -9.79 1.05 0.76
CA ARG A 26 -10.79 2.07 0.46
C ARG A 26 -11.38 1.81 -0.91
N ASN A 27 -12.70 1.73 -0.97
CA ASN A 27 -13.41 1.66 -2.23
C ASN A 27 -13.38 3.06 -2.89
N LEU A 28 -12.79 3.16 -4.08
CA LEU A 28 -12.67 4.44 -4.77
C LEU A 28 -13.98 4.93 -5.36
N THR A 29 -14.95 4.04 -5.56
CA THR A 29 -16.27 4.38 -6.08
C THR A 29 -17.17 4.95 -5.00
N THR A 30 -17.23 4.29 -3.84
CA THR A 30 -18.12 4.67 -2.73
C THR A 30 -17.45 5.54 -1.68
N GLY A 31 -16.12 5.49 -1.57
CA GLY A 31 -15.36 6.13 -0.51
C GLY A 31 -15.31 5.34 0.79
N ASP A 32 -15.97 4.19 0.86
CA ASP A 32 -16.03 3.38 2.08
C ASP A 32 -14.66 2.83 2.43
N LEU A 33 -14.33 2.88 3.72
CA LEU A 33 -13.12 2.33 4.29
C LEU A 33 -13.43 1.04 5.03
N THR A 34 -12.67 -0.01 4.74
CA THR A 34 -12.75 -1.30 5.44
C THR A 34 -11.43 -1.56 6.16
N GLU A 35 -11.50 -1.89 7.43
CA GLU A 35 -10.36 -2.25 8.27
C GLU A 35 -10.58 -3.64 8.84
N ALA A 36 -9.58 -4.52 8.70
CA ALA A 36 -9.62 -5.88 9.19
C ALA A 36 -8.37 -6.16 10.01
N ASP A 37 -8.53 -6.49 11.28
CA ASP A 37 -7.43 -6.64 12.24
C ASP A 37 -7.41 -8.01 12.95
N SER A 38 -8.29 -8.91 12.57
CA SER A 38 -8.33 -10.28 13.08
C SER A 38 -8.28 -11.27 11.92
N HIS A 39 -7.95 -12.53 12.23
CA HIS A 39 -7.94 -13.59 11.23
C HIS A 39 -9.29 -13.70 10.50
N GLU A 40 -10.38 -13.68 11.25
CA GLU A 40 -11.74 -13.78 10.70
C GLU A 40 -12.08 -12.58 9.80
N THR A 41 -11.82 -11.35 10.28
CA THR A 41 -12.14 -10.15 9.52
C THR A 41 -11.28 -10.03 8.27
N ILE A 42 -10.02 -10.47 8.34
CA ILE A 42 -9.15 -10.51 7.17
C ILE A 42 -9.69 -11.49 6.12
N LEU A 43 -10.10 -12.68 6.53
CA LEU A 43 -10.70 -13.65 5.60
C LEU A 43 -11.97 -13.10 4.94
N MET A 44 -12.81 -12.40 5.69
CA MET A 44 -14.01 -11.76 5.15
C MET A 44 -13.66 -10.66 4.15
N ALA A 45 -12.66 -9.84 4.48
CA ALA A 45 -12.17 -8.78 3.59
C ALA A 45 -11.61 -9.36 2.29
N LEU A 46 -10.83 -10.43 2.37
CA LEU A 46 -10.26 -11.09 1.19
C LEU A 46 -11.33 -11.68 0.28
N GLU A 47 -12.40 -12.22 0.85
CA GLU A 47 -13.53 -12.70 0.07
C GLU A 47 -14.20 -11.56 -0.71
N ASP A 48 -14.36 -10.40 -0.08
CA ASP A 48 -14.90 -9.20 -0.73
C ASP A 48 -13.97 -8.67 -1.84
N LEU A 49 -12.66 -8.82 -1.68
CA LEU A 49 -11.67 -8.31 -2.63
C LEU A 49 -11.54 -9.15 -3.90
N LYS A 50 -12.06 -10.36 -3.94
CA LYS A 50 -11.89 -11.29 -5.08
C LYS A 50 -12.43 -10.75 -6.40
N ASP A 51 -13.49 -9.96 -6.35
CA ASP A 51 -14.13 -9.40 -7.54
C ASP A 51 -13.81 -7.92 -7.75
N LYS A 52 -12.82 -7.38 -7.05
CA LYS A 52 -12.42 -5.99 -7.12
C LYS A 52 -11.14 -5.81 -7.94
N LYS A 53 -10.98 -4.64 -8.53
CA LYS A 53 -9.70 -4.19 -9.05
C LYS A 53 -8.89 -3.63 -7.89
N ILE A 54 -7.72 -4.19 -7.65
CA ILE A 54 -6.90 -3.88 -6.49
C ILE A 54 -5.74 -2.98 -6.91
N VAL A 55 -5.68 -1.81 -6.29
CA VAL A 55 -4.63 -0.82 -6.50
C VAL A 55 -3.77 -0.73 -5.25
N GLY A 56 -2.47 -0.76 -5.40
CA GLY A 56 -1.57 -0.61 -4.26
C GLY A 56 -0.14 -0.30 -4.68
N HIS A 57 0.62 0.26 -3.76
CA HIS A 57 2.01 0.63 -4.00
C HIS A 57 2.92 -0.53 -3.61
N ASN A 58 3.70 -1.03 -4.56
CA ASN A 58 4.51 -2.25 -4.42
C ASN A 58 3.66 -3.48 -4.02
N ILE A 59 2.42 -3.49 -4.42
CA ILE A 59 1.46 -4.53 -4.01
C ILE A 59 1.83 -5.90 -4.60
N LEU A 60 2.38 -5.91 -5.80
CA LEU A 60 2.87 -7.15 -6.43
C LEU A 60 4.15 -7.66 -5.79
N GLY A 61 4.96 -6.78 -5.23
CA GLY A 61 6.23 -7.12 -4.61
C GLY A 61 6.14 -7.47 -3.13
N PHE A 62 5.03 -7.16 -2.47
CA PHE A 62 4.89 -7.42 -1.04
C PHE A 62 3.49 -7.89 -0.65
N ASP A 63 2.48 -7.00 -0.66
CA ASP A 63 1.16 -7.27 -0.08
C ASP A 63 0.53 -8.56 -0.62
N LEU A 64 0.47 -8.72 -1.94
CA LEU A 64 -0.16 -9.89 -2.54
C LEU A 64 0.65 -11.18 -2.33
N ILE A 65 1.97 -11.08 -2.21
CA ILE A 65 2.81 -12.23 -1.87
C ILE A 65 2.49 -12.69 -0.45
N VAL A 66 2.42 -11.76 0.50
CA VAL A 66 2.08 -12.06 1.90
C VAL A 66 0.70 -12.68 2.00
N LEU A 67 -0.28 -12.10 1.32
CA LEU A 67 -1.66 -12.60 1.35
C LEU A 67 -1.79 -13.98 0.70
N ARG A 68 -1.02 -14.23 -0.36
CA ARG A 68 -0.94 -15.57 -0.96
C ARG A 68 -0.36 -16.59 0.00
N ASP A 69 0.76 -16.25 0.64
CA ASP A 69 1.50 -17.20 1.47
C ASP A 69 0.80 -17.47 2.81
N LEU A 70 0.18 -16.46 3.42
CA LEU A 70 -0.46 -16.60 4.74
C LEU A 70 -1.95 -16.96 4.66
N TYR A 71 -2.66 -16.57 3.59
CA TYR A 71 -4.12 -16.72 3.49
C TYR A 71 -4.57 -17.44 2.22
N GLN A 72 -3.63 -17.89 1.39
CA GLN A 72 -3.94 -18.54 0.09
C GLN A 72 -4.82 -17.66 -0.80
N PHE A 73 -4.65 -16.35 -0.69
CA PHE A 73 -5.37 -15.38 -1.49
C PHE A 73 -4.61 -15.04 -2.77
N SER A 74 -5.30 -15.09 -3.89
CA SER A 74 -4.76 -14.64 -5.17
C SER A 74 -5.87 -14.12 -6.07
N VAL A 75 -5.52 -13.18 -6.94
CA VAL A 75 -6.39 -12.65 -7.98
C VAL A 75 -5.65 -12.65 -9.31
N PRO A 76 -6.36 -12.67 -10.45
CA PRO A 76 -5.71 -12.52 -11.74
C PRO A 76 -4.92 -11.21 -11.83
N ILE A 77 -3.81 -11.25 -12.55
CA ILE A 77 -2.92 -10.07 -12.68
C ILE A 77 -3.63 -8.87 -13.32
N ASP A 78 -4.61 -9.10 -14.17
CA ASP A 78 -5.38 -8.04 -14.81
C ASP A 78 -6.33 -7.31 -13.85
N GLN A 79 -6.51 -7.82 -12.63
CA GLN A 79 -7.24 -7.13 -11.57
C GLN A 79 -6.34 -6.26 -10.68
N VAL A 80 -5.04 -6.21 -10.95
CA VAL A 80 -4.07 -5.54 -10.08
C VAL A 80 -3.40 -4.37 -10.78
N VAL A 81 -3.32 -3.24 -10.08
CA VAL A 81 -2.54 -2.07 -10.49
C VAL A 81 -1.52 -1.78 -9.40
N ASP A 82 -0.24 -1.94 -9.72
CA ASP A 82 0.85 -1.59 -8.82
C ASP A 82 1.36 -0.20 -9.14
N THR A 83 1.11 0.75 -8.25
CA THR A 83 1.47 2.14 -8.48
C THR A 83 2.97 2.39 -8.42
N LEU A 84 3.77 1.54 -7.78
CA LEU A 84 5.22 1.63 -7.86
C LEU A 84 5.71 1.32 -9.29
N ILE A 85 5.18 0.27 -9.90
CA ILE A 85 5.53 -0.10 -11.28
C ILE A 85 5.09 1.01 -12.25
N LEU A 86 3.86 1.50 -12.11
CA LEU A 86 3.36 2.60 -12.95
C LEU A 86 4.24 3.84 -12.81
N SER A 87 4.62 4.19 -11.59
CA SER A 87 5.48 5.34 -11.33
C SER A 87 6.81 5.23 -12.07
N ARG A 88 7.45 4.07 -12.01
CA ARG A 88 8.71 3.82 -12.69
C ARG A 88 8.58 3.85 -14.22
N LEU A 89 7.48 3.33 -14.74
CA LEU A 89 7.22 3.32 -16.19
C LEU A 89 6.89 4.70 -16.75
N LEU A 90 6.08 5.47 -16.05
CA LEU A 90 5.59 6.76 -16.51
C LEU A 90 6.59 7.90 -16.25
N TYR A 91 7.40 7.79 -15.20
CA TYR A 91 8.28 8.86 -14.75
C TYR A 91 9.70 8.36 -14.51
N PRO A 92 10.39 7.76 -15.50
CA PRO A 92 11.73 7.18 -15.30
C PRO A 92 12.78 8.25 -14.94
N ASN A 93 12.58 9.51 -15.32
CA ASN A 93 13.52 10.60 -15.12
C ASN A 93 13.00 11.65 -14.11
N ILE A 94 12.17 11.24 -13.16
CA ILE A 94 11.51 12.16 -12.24
C ILE A 94 12.49 12.95 -11.34
N ARG A 95 13.72 12.46 -11.15
CA ARG A 95 14.74 13.17 -10.37
C ARG A 95 15.00 14.59 -10.89
N GLU A 96 14.98 14.76 -12.19
CA GLU A 96 15.20 16.07 -12.80
C GLU A 96 14.10 17.07 -12.43
N GLU A 97 12.85 16.60 -12.40
CA GLU A 97 11.70 17.40 -11.99
C GLU A 97 11.74 17.69 -10.48
N ASP A 98 12.18 16.71 -9.67
CA ASP A 98 12.26 16.85 -8.23
C ASP A 98 13.22 17.97 -7.80
N SER A 99 14.29 18.20 -8.54
CA SER A 99 15.29 19.19 -8.22
C SER A 99 14.75 20.63 -8.17
N VAL A 100 13.59 20.90 -8.78
CA VAL A 100 12.96 22.22 -8.76
C VAL A 100 11.91 22.37 -7.65
N ILE A 101 11.61 21.31 -6.91
CA ILE A 101 10.67 21.34 -5.78
C ILE A 101 11.42 21.79 -4.52
N LYS A 102 11.25 23.05 -4.13
CA LYS A 102 12.04 23.69 -3.05
C LYS A 102 11.98 23.00 -1.68
N LYS A 103 10.88 22.32 -1.36
CA LYS A 103 10.66 21.69 -0.04
C LYS A 103 10.94 20.19 -0.05
N MET A 104 11.27 19.61 -1.18
CA MET A 104 11.54 18.18 -1.28
C MET A 104 12.95 17.86 -0.80
N GLU A 105 13.05 16.90 0.12
CA GLU A 105 14.34 16.42 0.61
C GLU A 105 15.16 15.79 -0.51
N VAL A 106 16.43 16.18 -0.63
CA VAL A 106 17.33 15.69 -1.69
C VAL A 106 17.42 14.16 -1.72
N LYS A 107 17.38 13.52 -0.56
CA LYS A 107 17.42 12.05 -0.45
C LYS A 107 16.23 11.35 -1.11
N LEU A 108 15.13 12.08 -1.34
CA LEU A 108 13.93 11.55 -1.99
C LEU A 108 13.90 11.80 -3.50
N TRP A 109 14.81 12.60 -4.02
CA TRP A 109 14.86 12.89 -5.45
C TRP A 109 15.06 11.61 -6.25
N GLY A 110 14.20 11.40 -7.25
CA GLY A 110 14.21 10.22 -8.09
C GLY A 110 13.57 8.98 -7.44
N SER A 111 13.18 9.06 -6.18
CA SER A 111 12.50 7.97 -5.49
C SER A 111 11.05 7.84 -5.97
N HIS A 112 10.59 6.60 -6.13
CA HIS A 112 9.20 6.27 -6.46
C HIS A 112 8.42 5.79 -5.23
N SER A 113 8.93 6.00 -4.02
CA SER A 113 8.26 5.65 -2.76
C SER A 113 6.99 6.47 -2.54
N LEU A 114 6.09 5.98 -1.70
CA LEU A 114 4.91 6.75 -1.28
C LEU A 114 5.30 8.05 -0.60
N LYS A 115 6.36 8.04 0.20
CA LYS A 115 6.86 9.24 0.86
C LYS A 115 7.26 10.30 -0.16
N ALA A 116 8.02 9.92 -1.19
CA ALA A 116 8.42 10.84 -2.25
C ALA A 116 7.22 11.40 -3.02
N TRP A 117 6.27 10.55 -3.35
CA TRP A 117 5.04 10.99 -4.02
C TRP A 117 4.19 11.90 -3.15
N GLY A 118 4.17 11.64 -1.85
CA GLY A 118 3.51 12.54 -0.89
C GLY A 118 4.10 13.95 -0.94
N GLU A 119 5.42 14.06 -0.98
CA GLU A 119 6.11 15.34 -1.11
C GLU A 119 5.76 16.06 -2.42
N ARG A 120 5.76 15.33 -3.54
CA ARG A 120 5.42 15.89 -4.86
C ARG A 120 3.98 16.38 -4.93
N LEU A 121 3.06 15.65 -4.33
CA LEU A 121 1.63 15.94 -4.40
C LEU A 121 1.13 16.83 -3.26
N GLY A 122 1.99 17.13 -2.27
CA GLY A 122 1.59 17.91 -1.10
C GLY A 122 0.69 17.14 -0.14
N SER A 123 0.68 15.81 -0.20
CA SER A 123 -0.09 14.93 0.69
C SER A 123 0.90 14.05 1.45
N PHE A 124 1.34 14.52 2.61
CA PHE A 124 2.46 13.91 3.31
C PHE A 124 2.08 12.61 4.00
N LYS A 125 2.97 11.62 3.91
CA LYS A 125 2.86 10.37 4.65
C LYS A 125 3.01 10.67 6.14
N GLY A 126 2.13 10.12 6.95
CA GLY A 126 2.20 10.25 8.40
C GLY A 126 3.47 9.61 8.98
N THR A 127 3.85 10.03 10.17
CA THR A 127 5.05 9.57 10.88
C THR A 127 4.73 8.45 11.89
N TYR A 128 3.65 7.73 11.70
CA TYR A 128 3.17 6.70 12.63
C TYR A 128 4.23 5.68 13.02
N ASN A 129 5.00 5.21 12.04
CA ASN A 129 6.03 4.19 12.27
C ASN A 129 7.22 4.70 13.08
N GLN A 130 7.30 6.01 13.32
CA GLN A 130 8.37 6.66 14.08
C GLN A 130 7.91 7.07 15.48
N GLN A 131 6.63 6.88 15.80
CA GLN A 131 6.06 7.25 17.09
C GLN A 131 6.07 6.06 18.04
N GLU A 132 6.28 6.34 19.32
CA GLU A 132 6.09 5.33 20.35
C GLU A 132 4.66 4.80 20.32
N ASN A 133 4.50 3.48 20.41
CA ASN A 133 3.20 2.81 20.34
C ASN A 133 2.43 3.04 19.02
N ALA A 134 3.15 3.17 17.92
CA ALA A 134 2.54 3.37 16.61
C ALA A 134 1.53 2.27 16.26
N PHE A 135 1.85 1.02 16.57
CA PHE A 135 0.96 -0.10 16.31
C PHE A 135 -0.30 -0.09 17.17
N ASP A 136 -0.21 0.41 18.40
CA ASP A 136 -1.37 0.53 19.29
C ASP A 136 -2.37 1.57 18.76
N LYS A 137 -1.90 2.55 18.02
CA LYS A 137 -2.74 3.57 17.40
C LYS A 137 -3.34 3.14 16.06
N LEU A 138 -2.75 2.12 15.41
CA LEU A 138 -3.24 1.58 14.14
C LEU A 138 -4.32 0.52 14.34
N THR A 139 -4.35 -0.11 15.50
CA THR A 139 -5.42 -1.04 15.88
C THR A 139 -6.58 -0.27 16.47
N PRO A 140 -7.81 -0.46 15.97
CA PRO A 140 -8.98 0.18 16.53
C PRO A 140 -9.26 -0.27 17.95
#